data_332182f2d19434871688451c8aece222
#
_entry.id   332182f2d19434871688451c8aece222
#
_cell.length_a   1.000
_cell.length_b   1.000
_cell.length_c   1.000
_cell.angle_alpha   90.00
_cell.angle_beta   90.00
_cell.angle_gamma   90.00
#
_symmetry.space_group_name_H-M   'P 1'
#
loop_
_entity.id
_entity.type
_entity.pdbx_description
1 polymer ?
#
loop_
_entity_poly.entity_id
_entity_poly.type
_entity_poly.pdbx_seq_one_letter_code
_entity_poly.pdbx_strand_id
1 'polypeptide(L)'
;MKKYGILAALVMSFALTGCGGEQQAEVPAQEAMADTMINSGSAGGSSGFFETYELDNTNGEALHFYVRNTRPESDVYTELKVSILCDEEEVAQEVLLPGESTVLTEMLTEKEKEYTCKAVAGKNGGDMFMDFVIVQGEAETEDAAAFLDEMVGEPE
;
A
#
# COMPACT_ATOMS: atom_id res chain seq x y z
N MET A 1 19.00 -2.91 22.02
CA MET A 1 18.02 -3.27 23.05
C MET A 1 17.08 -2.09 23.26
N LYS A 2 15.90 -2.09 22.71
CA LYS A 2 14.86 -1.08 23.00
C LYS A 2 13.66 -1.79 23.57
N LYS A 3 13.28 -1.34 24.77
CA LYS A 3 12.24 -1.95 25.59
C LYS A 3 10.87 -1.52 25.07
N TYR A 4 10.03 -2.49 24.78
CA TYR A 4 8.63 -2.28 24.50
C TYR A 4 7.90 -1.94 25.80
N GLY A 5 7.31 -0.74 25.87
CA GLY A 5 6.44 -0.35 26.97
C GLY A 5 5.03 -0.88 26.72
N ILE A 6 4.63 -1.84 27.51
CA ILE A 6 3.25 -2.32 27.56
C ILE A 6 2.45 -1.26 28.30
N LEU A 7 1.54 -0.57 27.62
CA LEU A 7 0.57 0.31 28.26
C LEU A 7 -0.64 -0.54 28.65
N ALA A 8 -0.68 -0.94 29.90
CA ALA A 8 -1.86 -1.59 30.47
C ALA A 8 -2.97 -0.55 30.67
N ALA A 9 -4.02 -0.62 29.86
CA ALA A 9 -5.21 0.16 30.09
C ALA A 9 -6.02 -0.45 31.24
N LEU A 10 -6.11 0.27 32.34
CA LEU A 10 -6.88 -0.08 33.51
C LEU A 10 -8.36 0.17 33.21
N VAL A 11 -9.14 -0.87 32.99
CA VAL A 11 -10.60 -0.80 32.87
C VAL A 11 -11.19 -0.69 34.28
N MET A 12 -11.66 0.52 34.64
CA MET A 12 -12.48 0.70 35.81
C MET A 12 -13.92 0.24 35.53
N SER A 13 -14.27 -0.88 36.10
CA SER A 13 -15.65 -1.37 36.13
C SER A 13 -16.48 -0.52 37.06
N PHE A 14 -17.40 0.30 36.56
CA PHE A 14 -18.50 0.84 37.32
C PHE A 14 -19.68 -0.13 37.25
N ALA A 15 -19.92 -0.83 38.34
CA ALA A 15 -21.17 -1.56 38.53
C ALA A 15 -22.25 -0.57 38.93
N LEU A 16 -23.19 -0.31 38.04
CA LEU A 16 -24.46 0.29 38.35
C LEU A 16 -25.54 -0.77 38.23
N THR A 17 -26.04 -1.23 39.37
CA THR A 17 -27.25 -2.03 39.49
C THR A 17 -28.47 -1.15 39.11
N GLY A 18 -29.04 -1.42 37.93
CA GLY A 18 -30.28 -0.84 37.44
C GLY A 18 -31.06 -1.89 36.66
N CYS A 19 -32.21 -2.23 37.16
CA CYS A 19 -33.16 -3.21 36.65
C CYS A 19 -33.60 -2.87 35.22
N GLY A 20 -33.59 -3.85 34.31
CA GLY A 20 -34.39 -3.87 33.09
C GLY A 20 -33.75 -3.26 31.86
N GLY A 21 -33.46 -4.09 30.86
CA GLY A 21 -33.09 -3.62 29.54
C GLY A 21 -32.00 -4.50 28.92
N GLU A 22 -32.30 -4.99 27.75
CA GLU A 22 -31.54 -5.84 26.86
C GLU A 22 -30.04 -5.55 26.88
N GLN A 23 -29.25 -6.58 27.20
CA GLN A 23 -27.80 -6.57 26.95
C GLN A 23 -27.57 -6.56 25.43
N GLN A 24 -27.32 -5.39 24.89
CA GLN A 24 -26.58 -5.28 23.63
C GLN A 24 -25.16 -5.78 23.91
N ALA A 25 -24.84 -6.94 23.36
CA ALA A 25 -23.47 -7.38 23.30
C ALA A 25 -22.68 -6.33 22.49
N GLU A 26 -21.78 -5.60 23.15
CA GLU A 26 -20.80 -4.79 22.44
C GLU A 26 -19.98 -5.75 21.58
N VAL A 27 -20.13 -5.63 20.26
CA VAL A 27 -19.21 -6.24 19.32
C VAL A 27 -17.85 -5.62 19.60
N PRO A 28 -16.80 -6.41 19.94
CA PRO A 28 -15.49 -5.83 20.13
C PRO A 28 -15.14 -5.05 18.86
N ALA A 29 -14.75 -3.80 19.00
CA ALA A 29 -14.24 -3.00 17.92
C ALA A 29 -13.10 -3.81 17.30
N GLN A 30 -13.21 -4.17 16.03
CA GLN A 30 -12.14 -4.78 15.28
C GLN A 30 -10.99 -3.77 15.35
N GLU A 31 -9.90 -4.13 16.03
CA GLU A 31 -8.70 -3.30 16.01
C GLU A 31 -8.28 -3.21 14.54
N ALA A 32 -8.27 -1.98 14.00
CA ALA A 32 -7.77 -1.73 12.67
C ALA A 32 -6.35 -2.31 12.59
N MET A 33 -6.11 -3.20 11.65
CA MET A 33 -4.78 -3.74 11.41
C MET A 33 -3.91 -2.60 10.92
N ALA A 34 -2.80 -2.33 11.61
CA ALA A 34 -1.85 -1.34 11.14
C ALA A 34 -1.25 -1.81 9.81
N ASP A 35 -1.18 -0.91 8.84
CA ASP A 35 -0.55 -1.18 7.55
C ASP A 35 0.87 -1.71 7.73
N THR A 36 1.18 -2.79 7.05
CA THR A 36 2.50 -3.39 7.04
C THR A 36 3.25 -2.96 5.79
N MET A 37 4.28 -2.13 5.95
CA MET A 37 5.18 -1.79 4.85
C MET A 37 5.95 -3.03 4.42
N ILE A 38 5.85 -3.37 3.14
CA ILE A 38 6.58 -4.48 2.53
C ILE A 38 7.89 -3.99 1.93
N ASN A 39 7.84 -2.92 1.12
CA ASN A 39 9.01 -2.33 0.47
C ASN A 39 8.76 -0.86 0.13
N SER A 40 9.84 -0.07 0.05
CA SER A 40 9.77 1.33 -0.36
C SER A 40 11.11 1.81 -0.88
N GLY A 41 11.10 2.84 -1.72
CA GLY A 41 12.32 3.46 -2.24
C GLY A 41 12.14 4.15 -3.57
N SER A 42 13.27 4.39 -4.21
CA SER A 42 13.34 4.91 -5.58
C SER A 42 13.96 3.86 -6.49
N ALA A 43 13.43 3.73 -7.68
CA ALA A 43 13.94 2.80 -8.69
C ALA A 43 14.11 3.51 -10.04
N GLY A 44 15.08 3.06 -10.82
CA GLY A 44 15.33 3.61 -12.14
C GLY A 44 16.18 2.71 -13.03
N GLY A 45 16.06 2.91 -14.32
CA GLY A 45 16.82 2.18 -15.33
C GLY A 45 15.97 1.62 -16.46
N SER A 46 16.62 0.96 -17.40
CA SER A 46 16.01 0.41 -18.62
C SER A 46 15.34 -0.95 -18.45
N SER A 47 15.63 -1.65 -17.34
CA SER A 47 15.18 -3.05 -17.13
C SER A 47 13.75 -3.18 -16.59
N GLY A 48 13.18 -2.07 -16.12
CA GLY A 48 11.93 -2.11 -15.38
C GLY A 48 12.11 -2.52 -13.91
N PHE A 49 11.02 -2.41 -13.15
CA PHE A 49 10.91 -2.81 -11.76
C PHE A 49 9.96 -3.99 -11.65
N PHE A 50 10.35 -5.02 -10.91
CA PHE A 50 9.57 -6.24 -10.70
C PHE A 50 9.84 -6.76 -9.29
N GLU A 51 8.84 -6.70 -8.42
CA GLU A 51 8.93 -7.23 -7.07
C GLU A 51 7.75 -8.17 -6.83
N THR A 52 8.06 -9.41 -6.44
CA THR A 52 7.08 -10.48 -6.29
C THR A 52 7.00 -10.94 -4.83
N TYR A 53 5.78 -11.13 -4.34
CA TYR A 53 5.47 -11.52 -2.97
C TYR A 53 4.40 -12.61 -2.94
N GLU A 54 4.54 -13.57 -2.02
CA GLU A 54 3.48 -14.52 -1.68
C GLU A 54 2.67 -13.93 -0.52
N LEU A 55 1.39 -13.58 -0.77
CA LEU A 55 0.54 -12.89 0.20
C LEU A 55 -0.84 -13.56 0.31
N ASP A 56 -1.37 -13.53 1.52
CA ASP A 56 -2.76 -13.80 1.87
C ASP A 56 -3.34 -12.61 2.67
N ASN A 57 -4.61 -12.67 3.05
CA ASN A 57 -5.26 -11.58 3.78
C ASN A 57 -5.03 -11.60 5.31
N THR A 58 -4.08 -12.39 5.81
CA THR A 58 -3.84 -12.54 7.26
C THR A 58 -3.29 -11.26 7.89
N ASN A 59 -2.45 -10.52 7.17
CA ASN A 59 -1.78 -9.30 7.64
C ASN A 59 -2.37 -8.02 7.05
N GLY A 60 -3.53 -8.08 6.43
CA GLY A 60 -4.22 -6.97 5.79
C GLY A 60 -5.02 -7.45 4.60
N GLU A 61 -6.16 -6.84 4.34
CA GLU A 61 -7.10 -7.31 3.31
C GLU A 61 -6.75 -6.86 1.88
N ALA A 62 -5.82 -5.90 1.74
CA ALA A 62 -5.43 -5.35 0.45
C ALA A 62 -3.91 -5.16 0.31
N LEU A 63 -3.43 -5.30 -0.91
CA LEU A 63 -2.11 -4.89 -1.36
C LEU A 63 -2.22 -3.53 -2.05
N HIS A 64 -1.42 -2.56 -1.62
CA HIS A 64 -1.34 -1.23 -2.22
C HIS A 64 0.05 -1.02 -2.80
N PHE A 65 0.09 -0.60 -4.04
CA PHE A 65 1.31 -0.19 -4.74
C PHE A 65 1.21 1.29 -5.08
N TYR A 66 1.82 2.14 -4.24
CA TYR A 66 1.94 3.58 -4.43
C TYR A 66 3.14 3.85 -5.34
N VAL A 67 2.95 4.64 -6.38
CA VAL A 67 3.99 4.94 -7.37
C VAL A 67 3.90 6.39 -7.81
N ARG A 68 5.06 7.02 -7.98
CA ARG A 68 5.22 8.33 -8.63
C ARG A 68 6.22 8.22 -9.77
N ASN A 69 5.86 8.73 -10.95
CA ASN A 69 6.81 8.91 -12.04
C ASN A 69 7.67 10.15 -11.77
N THR A 70 8.93 9.94 -11.40
CA THR A 70 9.85 11.02 -11.01
C THR A 70 10.60 11.67 -12.18
N ARG A 71 10.21 11.36 -13.42
CA ARG A 71 10.72 12.07 -14.59
C ARG A 71 10.33 13.56 -14.54
N PRO A 72 11.19 14.46 -15.01
CA PRO A 72 10.83 15.87 -15.16
C PRO A 72 9.61 16.05 -16.09
N GLU A 73 8.69 16.94 -15.74
CA GLU A 73 7.50 17.25 -16.56
C GLU A 73 7.84 17.72 -17.99
N SER A 74 9.06 18.22 -18.19
CA SER A 74 9.57 18.60 -19.53
C SER A 74 9.81 17.38 -20.43
N ASP A 75 9.85 16.18 -19.88
CA ASP A 75 10.10 14.93 -20.59
C ASP A 75 8.78 14.25 -20.98
N VAL A 76 7.94 14.99 -21.72
CA VAL A 76 6.54 14.65 -22.07
C VAL A 76 6.33 13.28 -22.74
N TYR A 77 7.38 12.53 -23.01
CA TYR A 77 7.28 11.25 -23.75
C TYR A 77 7.60 10.03 -22.91
N THR A 78 7.95 10.19 -21.64
CA THR A 78 8.34 9.06 -20.81
C THR A 78 7.21 8.67 -19.87
N GLU A 79 6.23 8.00 -20.42
CA GLU A 79 5.17 7.36 -19.65
C GLU A 79 5.76 6.23 -18.80
N LEU A 80 5.22 6.05 -17.61
CA LEU A 80 5.49 4.92 -16.72
C LEU A 80 4.23 4.04 -16.67
N LYS A 81 4.32 2.83 -17.19
CA LYS A 81 3.25 1.83 -17.00
C LYS A 81 3.49 1.09 -15.70
N VAL A 82 2.51 1.16 -14.79
CA VAL A 82 2.50 0.46 -13.51
C VAL A 82 1.39 -0.58 -13.47
N SER A 83 1.65 -1.74 -12.87
CA SER A 83 0.64 -2.79 -12.76
C SER A 83 0.87 -3.69 -11.54
N ILE A 84 -0.21 -4.31 -11.07
CA ILE A 84 -0.19 -5.45 -10.16
C ILE A 84 -0.63 -6.68 -10.96
N LEU A 85 0.16 -7.77 -10.85
CA LEU A 85 -0.19 -9.08 -11.36
C LEU A 85 -0.52 -10.01 -10.18
N CYS A 86 -1.51 -10.88 -10.36
CA CYS A 86 -1.84 -11.96 -9.44
C CYS A 86 -1.73 -13.28 -10.20
N ASP A 87 -0.86 -14.19 -9.76
CA ASP A 87 -0.57 -15.46 -10.46
C ASP A 87 -0.29 -15.23 -11.96
N GLU A 88 0.57 -14.25 -12.28
CA GLU A 88 0.95 -13.80 -13.63
C GLU A 88 -0.15 -13.07 -14.43
N GLU A 89 -1.38 -12.96 -13.94
CA GLU A 89 -2.47 -12.23 -14.59
C GLU A 89 -2.49 -10.76 -14.12
N GLU A 90 -2.52 -9.81 -15.05
CA GLU A 90 -2.59 -8.37 -14.73
C GLU A 90 -3.99 -8.02 -14.18
N VAL A 91 -4.07 -7.67 -12.89
CA VAL A 91 -5.33 -7.39 -12.17
C VAL A 91 -5.58 -5.89 -11.97
N ALA A 92 -4.52 -5.08 -11.95
CA ALA A 92 -4.61 -3.62 -11.90
C ALA A 92 -3.50 -3.00 -12.74
N GLN A 93 -3.79 -1.88 -13.43
CA GLN A 93 -2.80 -1.15 -14.21
C GLN A 93 -3.15 0.33 -14.36
N GLU A 94 -2.12 1.15 -14.52
CA GLU A 94 -2.25 2.56 -14.86
C GLU A 94 -1.02 3.03 -15.65
N VAL A 95 -1.16 4.15 -16.36
CA VAL A 95 -0.06 4.83 -17.07
C VAL A 95 0.08 6.22 -16.50
N LEU A 96 1.27 6.53 -15.98
CA LEU A 96 1.60 7.80 -15.35
C LEU A 96 2.45 8.64 -16.28
N LEU A 97 2.05 9.89 -16.49
CA LEU A 97 2.89 10.90 -17.08
C LEU A 97 3.96 11.38 -16.09
N PRO A 98 5.03 12.03 -16.53
CA PRO A 98 6.02 12.62 -15.65
C PRO A 98 5.40 13.51 -14.56
N GLY A 99 5.78 13.31 -13.30
CA GLY A 99 5.26 14.02 -12.13
C GLY A 99 3.96 13.47 -11.55
N GLU A 100 3.26 12.58 -12.24
CA GLU A 100 2.01 11.98 -11.72
C GLU A 100 2.27 10.87 -10.70
N SER A 101 1.33 10.73 -9.77
CA SER A 101 1.32 9.69 -8.74
C SER A 101 -0.01 8.93 -8.76
N THR A 102 0.05 7.65 -8.39
CA THR A 102 -1.15 6.81 -8.23
C THR A 102 -0.96 5.78 -7.12
N VAL A 103 -2.06 5.14 -6.74
CA VAL A 103 -2.05 3.91 -5.95
C VAL A 103 -2.87 2.85 -6.66
N LEU A 104 -2.25 1.72 -6.95
CA LEU A 104 -2.95 0.51 -7.39
C LEU A 104 -3.28 -0.35 -6.18
N THR A 105 -4.50 -0.87 -6.14
CA THR A 105 -5.00 -1.70 -5.03
C THR A 105 -5.52 -3.01 -5.56
N GLU A 106 -5.15 -4.11 -4.89
CA GLU A 106 -5.68 -5.44 -5.14
C GLU A 106 -6.12 -6.07 -3.82
N MET A 107 -7.35 -6.61 -3.79
CA MET A 107 -7.89 -7.29 -2.62
C MET A 107 -7.25 -8.67 -2.49
N LEU A 108 -6.70 -8.95 -1.31
CA LEU A 108 -6.08 -10.23 -0.99
C LEU A 108 -7.14 -11.26 -0.60
N THR A 109 -6.81 -12.54 -0.77
CA THR A 109 -7.69 -13.67 -0.44
C THR A 109 -7.14 -14.45 0.75
N GLU A 110 -7.98 -15.30 1.38
CA GLU A 110 -7.54 -16.21 2.45
C GLU A 110 -6.47 -17.21 1.97
N LYS A 111 -6.48 -17.50 0.67
CA LYS A 111 -5.48 -18.38 0.05
C LYS A 111 -4.31 -17.53 -0.41
N GLU A 112 -3.11 -17.91 0.02
CA GLU A 112 -1.85 -17.33 -0.46
C GLU A 112 -1.73 -17.42 -1.97
N LYS A 113 -1.35 -16.31 -2.59
CA LYS A 113 -1.13 -16.17 -4.02
C LYS A 113 0.12 -15.34 -4.29
N GLU A 114 0.65 -15.49 -5.49
CA GLU A 114 1.78 -14.69 -5.96
C GLU A 114 1.30 -13.35 -6.54
N TYR A 115 1.79 -12.25 -5.97
CA TYR A 115 1.53 -10.89 -6.43
C TYR A 115 2.82 -10.24 -6.89
N THR A 116 2.81 -9.67 -8.10
CA THR A 116 3.94 -8.93 -8.66
C THR A 116 3.58 -7.46 -8.84
N CYS A 117 4.28 -6.57 -8.14
CA CYS A 117 4.28 -5.14 -8.41
C CYS A 117 5.28 -4.85 -9.54
N LYS A 118 4.80 -4.25 -10.62
CA LYS A 118 5.58 -4.05 -11.84
C LYS A 118 5.51 -2.60 -12.30
N ALA A 119 6.65 -2.05 -12.71
CA ALA A 119 6.71 -0.79 -13.42
C ALA A 119 7.71 -0.88 -14.59
N VAL A 120 7.29 -0.36 -15.75
CA VAL A 120 8.12 -0.35 -16.96
C VAL A 120 7.97 0.98 -17.68
N ALA A 121 9.01 1.38 -18.42
CA ALA A 121 8.87 2.53 -19.33
C ALA A 121 7.74 2.28 -20.32
N GLY A 122 6.95 3.31 -20.58
CA GLY A 122 5.82 3.24 -21.49
C GLY A 122 6.25 3.14 -22.96
N LYS A 123 5.31 3.45 -23.82
CA LYS A 123 5.35 3.18 -25.26
C LYS A 123 6.54 3.78 -26.03
N ASN A 124 7.14 4.86 -25.50
CA ASN A 124 8.24 5.55 -26.17
C ASN A 124 9.64 5.06 -25.73
N GLY A 125 9.69 4.06 -24.85
CA GLY A 125 10.93 3.48 -24.36
C GLY A 125 11.72 4.43 -23.44
N GLY A 126 12.96 4.06 -23.19
CA GLY A 126 13.86 4.82 -22.33
C GLY A 126 13.94 4.24 -20.90
N ASP A 127 14.71 4.93 -20.08
CA ASP A 127 14.83 4.57 -18.66
C ASP A 127 13.60 5.03 -17.89
N MET A 128 13.07 4.18 -17.01
CA MET A 128 12.08 4.59 -16.02
C MET A 128 12.75 5.22 -14.81
N PHE A 129 12.05 6.11 -14.12
CA PHE A 129 12.43 6.61 -12.80
C PHE A 129 11.17 6.77 -11.98
N MET A 130 11.17 6.22 -10.78
CA MET A 130 10.00 6.27 -9.91
C MET A 130 10.38 6.25 -8.43
N ASP A 131 9.50 6.81 -7.62
CA ASP A 131 9.39 6.52 -6.20
C ASP A 131 8.25 5.54 -5.99
N PHE A 132 8.39 4.66 -5.00
CA PHE A 132 7.36 3.67 -4.70
C PHE A 132 7.29 3.30 -3.23
N VAL A 133 6.08 2.90 -2.81
CA VAL A 133 5.82 2.25 -1.52
C VAL A 133 4.84 1.10 -1.75
N ILE A 134 5.16 -0.06 -1.19
CA ILE A 134 4.32 -1.26 -1.23
C ILE A 134 3.90 -1.59 0.20
N VAL A 135 2.59 -1.60 0.47
CA VAL A 135 2.02 -1.92 1.77
C VAL A 135 0.93 -2.97 1.66
N GLN A 136 0.79 -3.77 2.70
CA GLN A 136 -0.37 -4.62 2.94
C GLN A 136 -1.15 -4.05 4.12
N GLY A 137 -2.45 -3.79 3.95
CA GLY A 137 -3.23 -3.13 4.98
C GLY A 137 -4.73 -3.22 4.72
N GLU A 138 -5.46 -2.20 5.16
CA GLU A 138 -6.89 -2.06 4.94
C GLU A 138 -7.19 -1.72 3.47
N ALA A 139 -8.47 -1.85 3.05
CA ALA A 139 -8.88 -1.54 1.68
C ALA A 139 -8.80 -0.04 1.33
N GLU A 140 -8.88 0.82 2.34
CA GLU A 140 -8.79 2.27 2.17
C GLU A 140 -7.36 2.71 1.84
N THR A 141 -7.23 3.72 0.97
CA THR A 141 -5.93 4.24 0.52
C THR A 141 -5.76 5.70 0.93
N GLU A 142 -4.51 6.08 1.17
CA GLU A 142 -4.09 7.47 1.35
C GLU A 142 -4.00 8.20 -0.01
N ASP A 143 -3.91 9.53 0.04
CA ASP A 143 -3.52 10.31 -1.14
C ASP A 143 -2.11 9.91 -1.59
N ALA A 144 -1.97 9.44 -2.83
CA ALA A 144 -0.73 8.82 -3.29
C ALA A 144 0.46 9.79 -3.25
N ALA A 145 0.27 11.06 -3.64
CA ALA A 145 1.36 12.02 -3.64
C ALA A 145 1.81 12.36 -2.21
N ALA A 146 0.84 12.66 -1.32
CA ALA A 146 1.12 12.98 0.07
C ALA A 146 1.78 11.81 0.81
N PHE A 147 1.30 10.59 0.58
CA PHE A 147 1.86 9.40 1.20
C PHE A 147 3.31 9.11 0.75
N LEU A 148 3.59 9.27 -0.55
CA LEU A 148 4.94 9.12 -1.08
C LEU A 148 5.90 10.19 -0.56
N ASP A 149 5.46 11.45 -0.40
CA ASP A 149 6.25 12.53 0.19
C ASP A 149 6.64 12.22 1.64
N GLU A 150 5.72 11.66 2.42
CA GLU A 150 5.97 11.25 3.80
C GLU A 150 6.96 10.08 3.88
N MET A 151 6.82 9.08 3.01
CA MET A 151 7.52 7.80 3.13
C MET A 151 8.86 7.76 2.39
N VAL A 152 8.99 8.44 1.27
CA VAL A 152 10.21 8.42 0.42
C VAL A 152 10.88 9.79 0.38
N GLY A 153 10.12 10.87 0.59
CA GLY A 153 10.54 12.25 0.51
C GLY A 153 10.03 12.94 -0.76
N GLU A 154 10.12 14.28 -0.75
CA GLU A 154 9.77 15.08 -1.93
C GLU A 154 10.79 14.83 -3.06
N PRO A 155 10.35 14.77 -4.33
CA PRO A 155 11.27 14.64 -5.46
C PRO A 155 12.16 15.87 -5.59
N GLU A 156 13.46 15.66 -5.77
CA GLU A 156 14.44 16.74 -6.03
C GLU A 156 14.28 17.38 -7.42
#